data_711c565015942e3a4735def36448ec26
#
_entry.id   711c565015942e3a4735def36448ec26
#
_cell.length_a   1.000
_cell.length_b   1.000
_cell.length_c   1.000
_cell.angle_alpha   90.00
_cell.angle_beta   90.00
_cell.angle_gamma   90.00
#
_symmetry.space_group_name_H-M   'P 1'
#
loop_
_entity.id
_entity.type
_entity.pdbx_description
1 polymer ?
#
loop_
_entity_poly.entity_id
_entity_poly.type
_entity_poly.pdbx_seq_one_letter_code
_entity_poly.pdbx_strand_id
1 'polypeptide(L)'
;MEGYPIKDYGQPVKRYVQILDLKDVPELIEAYKLQHSKPHMWREIINGIRQVGILEMELYVQGNRLVMIVEAPLDFDWDSAMKDLSVLPRQQEWEDWNAQYQDCKVGETSDEKWKLMERMFHLYEY
;
A
#
# COMPACT_ATOMS: atom_id res chain seq x y z
N MET A 1 6.41 -9.04 21.91
CA MET A 1 6.59 -8.56 20.52
C MET A 1 7.12 -7.15 20.49
N GLU A 2 8.09 -6.90 19.63
CA GLU A 2 8.82 -5.63 19.66
C GLU A 2 8.12 -4.44 19.00
N GLY A 3 7.19 -4.64 18.12
CA GLY A 3 6.66 -3.56 17.30
C GLY A 3 7.66 -3.10 16.24
N TYR A 4 7.30 -2.07 15.50
CA TYR A 4 8.11 -1.58 14.38
C TYR A 4 8.42 -0.10 14.57
N PRO A 5 9.71 0.30 14.62
CA PRO A 5 10.07 1.70 14.71
C PRO A 5 9.56 2.46 13.48
N ILE A 6 9.09 3.69 13.70
CA ILE A 6 8.69 4.56 12.60
C ILE A 6 9.78 5.56 12.31
N LYS A 7 9.89 5.93 11.00
CA LYS A 7 10.89 6.88 10.55
C LYS A 7 10.45 8.31 10.87
N ASP A 8 11.42 9.13 11.28
CA ASP A 8 11.24 10.56 11.39
C ASP A 8 11.66 11.20 10.06
N TYR A 9 10.75 11.93 9.43
CA TYR A 9 10.98 12.57 8.12
C TYR A 9 11.46 14.00 8.23
N GLY A 10 11.58 14.54 9.47
CA GLY A 10 11.94 15.92 9.68
C GLY A 10 10.86 16.91 9.27
N GLN A 11 9.65 16.45 9.03
CA GLN A 11 8.49 17.26 8.66
C GLN A 11 7.22 16.60 9.16
N PRO A 12 6.13 17.35 9.36
CA PRO A 12 4.84 16.76 9.67
C PRO A 12 4.34 15.92 8.50
N VAL A 13 3.72 14.78 8.83
CA VAL A 13 3.15 13.88 7.83
C VAL A 13 1.73 13.52 8.23
N LYS A 14 0.94 13.08 7.25
CA LYS A 14 -0.38 12.51 7.47
C LYS A 14 -0.39 11.06 6.99
N ARG A 15 -1.34 10.30 7.51
CA ARG A 15 -1.41 8.85 7.30
C ARG A 15 -2.74 8.47 6.67
N TYR A 16 -2.66 7.54 5.70
CA TYR A 16 -3.83 6.87 5.13
C TYR A 16 -3.71 5.39 5.47
N VAL A 17 -4.82 4.79 5.90
CA VAL A 17 -4.88 3.36 6.21
C VAL A 17 -5.90 2.71 5.28
N GLN A 18 -5.50 1.64 4.62
CA GLN A 18 -6.32 0.95 3.63
C GLN A 18 -6.38 -0.54 3.93
N ILE A 19 -7.43 -1.18 3.46
CA ILE A 19 -7.65 -2.61 3.67
C ILE A 19 -7.95 -3.30 2.33
N LEU A 20 -7.46 -4.53 2.20
CA LEU A 20 -7.74 -5.40 1.06
C LEU A 20 -7.52 -6.84 1.52
N ASP A 21 -8.37 -7.75 1.10
CA ASP A 21 -8.18 -9.17 1.41
C ASP A 21 -7.45 -9.89 0.28
N LEU A 22 -6.62 -10.86 0.65
CA LEU A 22 -6.08 -11.84 -0.28
C LEU A 22 -7.10 -12.97 -0.47
N LYS A 23 -6.97 -13.72 -1.55
CA LYS A 23 -7.68 -15.00 -1.68
C LYS A 23 -7.25 -15.89 -0.52
N ASP A 24 -8.21 -16.53 0.14
CA ASP A 24 -7.94 -17.32 1.35
C ASP A 24 -7.39 -18.70 0.99
N VAL A 25 -6.22 -18.71 0.38
CA VAL A 25 -5.48 -19.90 -0.04
C VAL A 25 -4.06 -19.76 0.51
N PRO A 26 -3.63 -20.64 1.44
CA PRO A 26 -2.32 -20.50 2.09
C PRO A 26 -1.13 -20.34 1.15
N GLU A 27 -1.12 -21.07 0.03
CA GLU A 27 -0.04 -21.01 -0.95
C GLU A 27 0.02 -19.65 -1.64
N LEU A 28 -1.14 -19.04 -1.91
CA LEU A 28 -1.22 -17.73 -2.53
C LEU A 28 -0.81 -16.64 -1.55
N ILE A 29 -1.16 -16.78 -0.27
CA ILE A 29 -0.76 -15.85 0.78
C ILE A 29 0.77 -15.83 0.91
N GLU A 30 1.39 -17.00 0.96
CA GLU A 30 2.85 -17.10 1.05
C GLU A 30 3.54 -16.57 -0.20
N ALA A 31 2.97 -16.83 -1.39
CA ALA A 31 3.51 -16.30 -2.64
C ALA A 31 3.44 -14.77 -2.69
N TYR A 32 2.36 -14.18 -2.19
CA TYR A 32 2.20 -12.73 -2.10
C TYR A 32 3.25 -12.11 -1.18
N LYS A 33 3.48 -12.71 -0.01
CA LYS A 33 4.53 -12.25 0.91
C LYS A 33 5.90 -12.29 0.24
N LEU A 34 6.20 -13.37 -0.46
CA LEU A 34 7.48 -13.52 -1.15
C LEU A 34 7.65 -12.47 -2.25
N GLN A 35 6.58 -12.19 -3.01
CA GLN A 35 6.61 -11.18 -4.08
C GLN A 35 6.92 -9.79 -3.54
N HIS A 36 6.56 -9.50 -2.30
CA HIS A 36 6.81 -8.23 -1.64
C HIS A 36 8.10 -8.20 -0.85
N SER A 37 8.87 -9.31 -0.85
CA SER A 37 10.17 -9.33 -0.21
C SER A 37 11.16 -8.49 -1.04
N LYS A 38 12.18 -7.96 -0.37
CA LYS A 38 13.12 -7.01 -0.97
C LYS A 38 13.70 -7.45 -2.32
N PRO A 39 14.17 -8.71 -2.49
CA PRO A 39 14.75 -9.11 -3.78
C PRO A 39 13.72 -9.32 -4.89
N HIS A 40 12.41 -9.38 -4.58
CA HIS A 40 11.36 -9.66 -5.57
C HIS A 40 10.53 -8.44 -5.94
N MET A 41 10.66 -7.32 -5.22
CA MET A 41 9.95 -6.10 -5.57
C MET A 41 10.49 -5.50 -6.87
N TRP A 42 9.56 -5.05 -7.71
CA TRP A 42 9.92 -4.39 -8.96
C TRP A 42 10.39 -2.96 -8.69
N ARG A 43 11.57 -2.63 -9.19
CA ARG A 43 12.18 -1.32 -8.92
C ARG A 43 11.34 -0.15 -9.42
N GLU A 44 10.70 -0.31 -10.57
CA GLU A 44 9.84 0.73 -11.16
C GLU A 44 8.66 1.08 -10.24
N ILE A 45 8.14 0.09 -9.52
CA ILE A 45 7.03 0.30 -8.58
C ILE A 45 7.48 1.14 -7.40
N ILE A 46 8.63 0.80 -6.82
CA ILE A 46 9.22 1.58 -5.72
C ILE A 46 9.45 3.03 -6.17
N ASN A 47 10.04 3.20 -7.35
CA ASN A 47 10.31 4.53 -7.90
C ASN A 47 9.02 5.33 -8.13
N GLY A 48 7.98 4.69 -8.67
CA GLY A 48 6.70 5.33 -8.94
C GLY A 48 5.99 5.79 -7.66
N ILE A 49 5.99 4.95 -6.64
CA ILE A 49 5.39 5.30 -5.33
C ILE A 49 6.07 6.55 -4.76
N ARG A 50 7.40 6.60 -4.80
CA ARG A 50 8.14 7.76 -4.32
C ARG A 50 7.91 8.99 -5.19
N GLN A 51 7.81 8.80 -6.50
CA GLN A 51 7.63 9.89 -7.46
C GLN A 51 6.34 10.68 -7.21
N VAL A 52 5.26 10.02 -6.81
CA VAL A 52 3.99 10.70 -6.54
C VAL A 52 3.94 11.37 -5.17
N GLY A 53 5.01 11.25 -4.37
CA GLY A 53 5.15 11.98 -3.11
C GLY A 53 4.88 11.16 -1.85
N ILE A 54 4.71 9.85 -1.97
CA ILE A 54 4.55 8.97 -0.81
C ILE A 54 5.92 8.81 -0.13
N LEU A 55 5.96 9.06 1.18
CA LEU A 55 7.19 8.98 1.97
C LEU A 55 7.39 7.58 2.54
N GLU A 56 6.31 6.89 2.90
CA GLU A 56 6.36 5.55 3.44
C GLU A 56 5.13 4.76 3.03
N MET A 57 5.32 3.49 2.76
CA MET A 57 4.24 2.55 2.52
C MET A 57 4.59 1.26 3.24
N GLU A 58 3.71 0.82 4.13
CA GLU A 58 3.87 -0.43 4.85
C GLU A 58 2.69 -1.34 4.57
N LEU A 59 2.95 -2.64 4.43
CA LEU A 59 1.92 -3.65 4.31
C LEU A 59 1.99 -4.58 5.51
N TYR A 60 0.84 -4.82 6.11
CA TYR A 60 0.68 -5.76 7.22
C TYR A 60 -0.28 -6.86 6.79
N VAL A 61 -0.08 -8.06 7.29
CA VAL A 61 -0.93 -9.20 6.97
C VAL A 61 -1.30 -9.96 8.23
N GLN A 62 -2.59 -10.34 8.30
CA GLN A 62 -3.11 -11.24 9.33
C GLN A 62 -4.07 -12.21 8.64
N GLY A 63 -3.68 -13.50 8.57
CA GLY A 63 -4.44 -14.45 7.75
C GLY A 63 -4.43 -14.03 6.29
N ASN A 64 -5.61 -13.82 5.72
CA ASN A 64 -5.76 -13.31 4.35
C ASN A 64 -6.06 -11.80 4.30
N ARG A 65 -6.03 -11.11 5.44
CA ARG A 65 -6.32 -9.68 5.48
C ARG A 65 -5.06 -8.85 5.43
N LEU A 66 -5.06 -7.86 4.53
CA LEU A 66 -3.98 -6.90 4.38
C LEU A 66 -4.41 -5.54 4.92
N VAL A 67 -3.47 -4.86 5.56
CA VAL A 67 -3.61 -3.45 5.91
C VAL A 67 -2.42 -2.72 5.31
N MET A 68 -2.68 -1.64 4.57
CA MET A 68 -1.64 -0.79 4.02
C MET A 68 -1.65 0.54 4.77
N ILE A 69 -0.48 0.97 5.21
CA ILE A 69 -0.29 2.27 5.83
C ILE A 69 0.56 3.11 4.90
N VAL A 70 0.05 4.27 4.51
CA VAL A 70 0.75 5.24 3.65
C VAL A 70 0.95 6.51 4.44
N GLU A 71 2.19 7.04 4.42
CA GLU A 71 2.51 8.32 5.04
C GLU A 71 3.00 9.29 3.96
N ALA A 72 2.51 10.52 4.03
CA ALA A 72 2.78 11.54 3.02
C ALA A 72 2.81 12.93 3.68
N PRO A 73 3.40 13.94 3.00
CA PRO A 73 3.36 15.32 3.50
C PRO A 73 1.93 15.82 3.71
N LEU A 74 1.75 16.82 4.57
CA LEU A 74 0.42 17.34 4.88
C LEU A 74 -0.32 17.88 3.66
N ASP A 75 0.39 18.39 2.67
CA ASP A 75 -0.19 18.93 1.44
C ASP A 75 -0.41 17.89 0.32
N PHE A 76 -0.13 16.62 0.62
CA PHE A 76 -0.33 15.54 -0.34
C PHE A 76 -1.81 15.44 -0.75
N ASP A 77 -2.05 15.41 -2.06
CA ASP A 77 -3.40 15.24 -2.62
C ASP A 77 -3.55 13.80 -3.08
N TRP A 78 -4.33 13.03 -2.32
CA TRP A 78 -4.52 11.59 -2.55
C TRP A 78 -5.05 11.29 -3.96
N ASP A 79 -6.15 11.95 -4.34
CA ASP A 79 -6.80 11.64 -5.63
C ASP A 79 -5.89 11.93 -6.81
N SER A 80 -5.21 13.06 -6.79
CA SER A 80 -4.26 13.44 -7.83
C SER A 80 -3.08 12.48 -7.89
N ALA A 81 -2.52 12.12 -6.73
CA ALA A 81 -1.37 11.21 -6.64
C ALA A 81 -1.73 9.81 -7.15
N MET A 82 -2.90 9.29 -6.77
CA MET A 82 -3.33 7.95 -7.21
C MET A 82 -3.59 7.92 -8.72
N LYS A 83 -4.15 9.00 -9.26
CA LYS A 83 -4.35 9.13 -10.71
C LYS A 83 -3.00 9.10 -11.44
N ASP A 84 -2.03 9.88 -10.97
CA ASP A 84 -0.70 9.92 -11.56
C ASP A 84 0.02 8.58 -11.44
N LEU A 85 -0.07 7.94 -10.26
CA LEU A 85 0.54 6.63 -10.02
C LEU A 85 0.04 5.59 -11.02
N SER A 86 -1.26 5.58 -11.30
CA SER A 86 -1.90 4.55 -12.14
C SER A 86 -1.35 4.47 -13.55
N VAL A 87 -0.74 5.54 -14.05
CA VAL A 87 -0.19 5.61 -15.41
C VAL A 87 1.33 5.57 -15.45
N LEU A 88 2.00 5.41 -14.33
CA LEU A 88 3.45 5.31 -14.29
C LEU A 88 3.94 3.96 -14.83
N PRO A 89 5.23 3.89 -15.26
CA PRO A 89 5.76 2.67 -15.87
C PRO A 89 5.54 1.42 -15.04
N ARG A 90 4.96 0.39 -15.64
CA ARG A 90 4.71 -0.92 -15.10
C ARG A 90 3.72 -0.96 -13.91
N GLN A 91 3.09 0.17 -13.54
CA GLN A 91 2.18 0.18 -12.39
C GLN A 91 0.97 -0.73 -12.64
N GLN A 92 0.31 -0.62 -13.80
CA GLN A 92 -0.85 -1.47 -14.09
C GLN A 92 -0.44 -2.94 -14.25
N GLU A 93 0.73 -3.19 -14.81
CA GLU A 93 1.28 -4.55 -14.89
C GLU A 93 1.44 -5.16 -13.49
N TRP A 94 1.95 -4.38 -12.54
CA TRP A 94 2.10 -4.79 -11.14
C TRP A 94 0.74 -5.06 -10.49
N GLU A 95 -0.24 -4.18 -10.72
CA GLU A 95 -1.59 -4.36 -10.20
C GLU A 95 -2.23 -5.64 -10.74
N ASP A 96 -2.08 -5.90 -12.02
CA ASP A 96 -2.62 -7.10 -12.66
C ASP A 96 -1.89 -8.36 -12.19
N TRP A 97 -0.57 -8.27 -11.99
CA TRP A 97 0.22 -9.37 -11.44
C TRP A 97 -0.27 -9.75 -10.04
N ASN A 98 -0.50 -8.75 -9.19
CA ASN A 98 -0.95 -8.98 -7.82
C ASN A 98 -2.42 -9.43 -7.75
N ALA A 99 -3.23 -9.14 -8.76
CA ALA A 99 -4.63 -9.55 -8.80
C ALA A 99 -4.82 -11.06 -8.71
N GLN A 100 -3.83 -11.86 -9.11
CA GLN A 100 -3.89 -13.30 -8.97
C GLN A 100 -3.94 -13.77 -7.51
N TYR A 101 -3.43 -12.94 -6.59
CA TYR A 101 -3.39 -13.23 -5.16
C TYR A 101 -4.50 -12.53 -4.38
N GLN A 102 -5.00 -11.43 -4.90
CA GLN A 102 -5.90 -10.51 -4.21
C GLN A 102 -7.37 -10.80 -4.53
N ASP A 103 -8.25 -10.51 -3.58
CA ASP A 103 -9.70 -10.58 -3.78
C ASP A 103 -10.13 -9.29 -4.49
N CYS A 104 -9.89 -9.23 -5.78
CA CYS A 104 -10.16 -8.08 -6.63
C CYS A 104 -10.32 -8.54 -8.09
N LYS A 105 -10.63 -7.59 -8.97
CA LYS A 105 -10.73 -7.85 -10.41
C LYS A 105 -9.44 -7.44 -11.11
N VAL A 106 -9.07 -8.19 -12.15
CA VAL A 106 -7.96 -7.80 -13.03
C VAL A 106 -8.34 -6.49 -13.71
N GLY A 107 -7.36 -5.59 -13.84
CA GLY A 107 -7.57 -4.28 -14.45
C GLY A 107 -7.86 -3.17 -13.46
N GLU A 108 -8.17 -3.50 -12.22
CA GLU A 108 -8.36 -2.48 -11.19
C GLU A 108 -7.04 -1.81 -10.80
N THR A 109 -7.10 -0.50 -10.57
CA THR A 109 -5.96 0.27 -10.04
C THR A 109 -5.83 0.03 -8.54
N SER A 110 -4.69 0.45 -7.97
CA SER A 110 -4.48 0.38 -6.53
C SER A 110 -5.60 1.07 -5.76
N ASP A 111 -5.98 2.27 -6.17
CA ASP A 111 -7.03 3.03 -5.51
C ASP A 111 -8.40 2.35 -5.59
N GLU A 112 -8.67 1.62 -6.65
CA GLU A 112 -9.91 0.86 -6.80
C GLU A 112 -9.94 -0.40 -5.93
N LYS A 113 -8.80 -1.07 -5.75
CA LYS A 113 -8.70 -2.30 -4.96
C LYS A 113 -8.72 -2.05 -3.46
N TRP A 114 -7.93 -1.08 -3.01
CA TRP A 114 -7.74 -0.80 -1.60
C TRP A 114 -8.83 0.15 -1.11
N LYS A 115 -9.40 -0.15 0.05
CA LYS A 115 -10.46 0.68 0.63
C LYS A 115 -9.89 1.48 1.80
N LEU A 116 -10.05 2.80 1.74
CA LEU A 116 -9.64 3.68 2.82
C LEU A 116 -10.46 3.42 4.08
N MET A 117 -9.76 3.39 5.22
CA MET A 117 -10.39 3.20 6.51
C MET A 117 -10.52 4.54 7.22
N GLU A 118 -11.60 4.71 7.96
CA GLU A 118 -11.84 5.89 8.78
C GLU A 118 -11.10 5.74 10.11
N ARG A 119 -10.38 6.79 10.52
CA ARG A 119 -9.80 6.84 11.86
C ARG A 119 -10.92 7.19 12.85
N MET A 120 -11.23 6.27 13.75
CA MET A 120 -12.31 6.44 14.73
C MET A 120 -11.82 6.97 16.08
N PHE A 121 -10.54 6.88 16.36
CA PHE A 121 -9.96 7.29 17.65
C PHE A 121 -8.54 7.81 17.44
N HIS A 122 -8.20 8.88 18.15
CA HIS A 122 -6.87 9.49 18.07
C HIS A 122 -6.46 9.96 19.46
N LEU A 123 -5.61 9.18 20.12
CA LEU A 123 -5.21 9.44 21.51
C LEU A 123 -4.60 10.82 21.70
N TYR A 124 -3.81 11.28 20.74
CA TYR A 124 -3.10 12.57 20.83
C TYR A 124 -4.04 13.77 21.03
N GLU A 125 -5.30 13.64 20.61
CA GLU A 125 -6.30 14.71 20.75
C GLU A 125 -6.81 14.85 22.19
N TYR A 126 -6.48 13.94 23.09
CA TYR A 126 -6.87 13.95 24.49
C TYR A 126 -5.68 14.46 25.34
#